data_8ff9c8a70f57fac7d633d318b9574f56
#
_entry.id   8ff9c8a70f57fac7d633d318b9574f56
#
_cell.length_a   1.000
_cell.length_b   1.000
_cell.length_c   1.000
_cell.angle_alpha   90.00
_cell.angle_beta   90.00
_cell.angle_gamma   90.00
#
_symmetry.space_group_name_H-M   'P 1'
#
loop_
_entity.id
_entity.type
_entity.pdbx_description
1 polymer ?
#
loop_
_entity_poly.entity_id
_entity_poly.type
_entity_poly.pdbx_seq_one_letter_code
_entity_poly.pdbx_strand_id
1 'polypeptide(L)'
;MERTVEPELMEREDQVDSYAKADFSEGENNLISQINHYLIKNNIHLNEKELIVDLGCGPGNISEKLSTKWPNANVIGIDGSKEMIRIAELNKKNSLNRSRLRNLS
;
A
#
# COMPACT_ATOMS: atom_id res chain seq x y z
N MET A 1 -19.58 0.83 -8.26
CA MET A 1 -19.77 -0.25 -7.31
C MET A 1 -20.17 0.28 -5.97
N GLU A 2 -21.17 -0.30 -5.43
CA GLU A 2 -21.55 0.10 -4.13
C GLU A 2 -20.64 -0.50 -3.10
N ARG A 3 -20.20 0.28 -2.21
CA ARG A 3 -19.31 -0.17 -1.21
C ARG A 3 -20.04 -0.20 0.10
N THR A 4 -20.04 -1.33 0.70
CA THR A 4 -20.61 -1.46 2.01
C THR A 4 -19.70 -0.74 2.94
N VAL A 5 -20.22 0.24 3.58
CA VAL A 5 -19.39 1.04 4.32
C VAL A 5 -19.43 0.56 5.70
N GLU A 6 -19.30 0.05 6.30
CA GLU A 6 -19.27 -0.27 7.62
C GLU A 6 -17.90 -0.28 8.13
N PRO A 7 -17.72 -0.32 9.39
CA PRO A 7 -16.40 -0.44 9.96
C PRO A 7 -15.84 -1.84 9.86
N GLU A 8 -16.57 -2.75 9.24
CA GLU A 8 -16.07 -4.11 9.19
C GLU A 8 -14.84 -4.20 8.32
N LEU A 9 -13.91 -5.01 8.74
CA LEU A 9 -12.67 -5.21 8.06
C LEU A 9 -12.75 -6.48 7.23
N MET A 10 -11.89 -6.57 6.23
CA MET A 10 -11.83 -7.74 5.39
C MET A 10 -11.03 -8.81 6.10
N GLU A 11 -11.69 -9.56 6.97
CA GLU A 11 -11.02 -10.55 7.79
C GLU A 11 -11.31 -11.99 7.36
N ARG A 12 -12.36 -12.24 6.57
CA ARG A 12 -12.64 -13.59 6.10
C ARG A 12 -11.61 -13.97 5.07
N GLU A 13 -11.02 -15.14 5.23
CA GLU A 13 -9.92 -15.56 4.38
C GLU A 13 -10.30 -15.62 2.91
N ASP A 14 -11.49 -16.16 2.58
CA ASP A 14 -11.92 -16.23 1.19
C ASP A 14 -12.08 -14.85 0.57
N GLN A 15 -12.59 -13.89 1.33
CA GLN A 15 -12.79 -12.53 0.88
C GLN A 15 -11.46 -11.81 0.69
N VAL A 16 -10.55 -12.00 1.64
CA VAL A 16 -9.23 -11.40 1.57
C VAL A 16 -8.45 -11.95 0.40
N ASP A 17 -8.50 -13.26 0.18
CA ASP A 17 -7.78 -13.88 -0.93
C ASP A 17 -8.30 -13.39 -2.28
N SER A 18 -9.61 -13.23 -2.42
CA SER A 18 -10.19 -12.70 -3.65
C SER A 18 -9.71 -11.29 -3.92
N TYR A 19 -9.71 -10.45 -2.90
CA TYR A 19 -9.26 -9.08 -3.04
C TYR A 19 -7.78 -9.04 -3.40
N ALA A 20 -6.97 -9.82 -2.72
CA ALA A 20 -5.52 -9.81 -2.93
C ALA A 20 -5.14 -10.29 -4.32
N LYS A 21 -5.96 -11.14 -4.94
CA LYS A 21 -5.68 -11.65 -6.29
C LYS A 21 -6.18 -10.74 -7.39
N ALA A 22 -7.01 -9.75 -7.05
CA ALA A 22 -7.53 -8.83 -8.05
C ALA A 22 -6.39 -7.96 -8.60
N ASP A 23 -6.45 -7.67 -9.90
CA ASP A 23 -5.40 -6.89 -10.54
C ASP A 23 -5.85 -5.44 -10.60
N PHE A 24 -5.28 -4.61 -9.75
CA PHE A 24 -5.53 -3.18 -9.73
C PHE A 24 -4.34 -2.38 -10.23
N SER A 25 -3.41 -3.03 -10.93
CA SER A 25 -2.12 -2.40 -11.22
C SER A 25 -2.23 -1.14 -12.07
N GLU A 26 -3.19 -1.08 -13.01
CA GLU A 26 -3.33 0.12 -13.83
C GLU A 26 -3.69 1.33 -12.97
N GLY A 27 -4.69 1.18 -12.11
CA GLY A 27 -5.09 2.28 -11.22
C GLY A 27 -3.99 2.65 -10.24
N GLU A 28 -3.27 1.65 -9.74
CA GLU A 28 -2.16 1.89 -8.83
C GLU A 28 -1.03 2.64 -9.51
N ASN A 29 -0.69 2.24 -10.73
CA ASN A 29 0.37 2.91 -11.47
C ASN A 29 -0.03 4.34 -11.83
N ASN A 30 -1.30 4.57 -12.13
CA ASN A 30 -1.81 5.92 -12.36
C ASN A 30 -1.67 6.79 -11.11
N LEU A 31 -1.99 6.23 -9.95
CA LEU A 31 -1.84 6.95 -8.69
C LEU A 31 -0.40 7.35 -8.46
N ILE A 32 0.53 6.43 -8.65
CA ILE A 32 1.95 6.72 -8.47
C ILE A 32 2.40 7.80 -9.45
N SER A 33 1.94 7.75 -10.70
CA SER A 33 2.26 8.77 -11.69
C SER A 33 1.75 10.14 -11.28
N GLN A 34 0.53 10.20 -10.76
CA GLN A 34 -0.06 11.45 -10.31
C GLN A 34 0.70 12.03 -9.12
N ILE A 35 1.09 11.18 -8.18
CA ILE A 35 1.89 11.61 -7.04
C ILE A 35 3.22 12.17 -7.52
N ASN A 36 3.88 11.45 -8.42
CA ASN A 36 5.17 11.89 -8.94
C ASN A 36 5.05 13.24 -9.65
N HIS A 37 4.00 13.41 -10.46
CA HIS A 37 3.76 14.67 -11.15
C HIS A 37 3.56 15.83 -10.16
N TYR A 38 2.78 15.58 -9.11
CA TYR A 38 2.55 16.58 -8.09
C TYR A 38 3.85 16.99 -7.38
N LEU A 39 4.67 16.00 -7.05
CA LEU A 39 5.93 16.25 -6.37
C LEU A 39 6.87 17.08 -7.24
N ILE A 40 6.98 16.73 -8.51
CA ILE A 40 7.83 17.46 -9.44
C ILE A 40 7.32 18.89 -9.60
N LYS A 41 6.02 19.06 -9.80
CA LYS A 41 5.41 20.36 -10.02
C LYS A 41 5.65 21.27 -8.82
N ASN A 42 5.68 20.74 -7.62
CA ASN A 42 5.82 21.51 -6.41
C ASN A 42 7.25 21.49 -5.86
N ASN A 43 8.18 20.94 -6.61
CA ASN A 43 9.59 20.87 -6.24
C ASN A 43 9.80 20.21 -4.89
N ILE A 44 9.10 19.09 -4.67
CA ILE A 44 9.20 18.32 -3.44
C ILE A 44 10.01 17.08 -3.72
N HIS A 45 11.01 16.83 -2.88
CA HIS A 45 11.87 15.65 -3.01
C HIS A 45 11.67 14.76 -1.78
N LEU A 46 11.32 13.49 -2.01
CA LEU A 46 11.14 12.55 -0.92
C LEU A 46 12.48 11.86 -0.64
N ASN A 47 12.95 12.00 0.56
CA ASN A 47 14.24 11.44 0.97
C ASN A 47 14.08 10.74 2.33
N GLU A 48 15.20 10.39 2.95
CA GLU A 48 15.18 9.59 4.18
C GLU A 48 14.52 10.28 5.37
N LYS A 49 14.27 11.56 5.29
CA LYS A 49 13.57 12.30 6.34
C LYS A 49 12.08 12.29 6.14
N GLU A 50 11.62 11.85 4.98
CA GLU A 50 10.20 11.90 4.66
C GLU A 50 9.54 10.58 5.02
N LEU A 51 8.32 10.66 5.51
CA LEU A 51 7.51 9.51 5.87
C LEU A 51 6.29 9.48 4.97
N ILE A 52 6.08 8.35 4.31
CA ILE A 52 4.89 8.12 3.51
C ILE A 52 4.05 7.08 4.24
N VAL A 53 2.79 7.41 4.51
CA VAL A 53 1.88 6.49 5.18
C VAL A 53 0.81 6.05 4.20
N ASP A 54 0.69 4.74 4.01
CA ASP A 54 -0.31 4.13 3.15
C ASP A 54 -1.40 3.56 4.04
N LEU A 55 -2.47 4.31 4.24
CA LEU A 55 -3.58 3.89 5.10
C LEU A 55 -4.48 2.93 4.35
N GLY A 56 -4.81 1.81 4.97
CA GLY A 56 -5.59 0.77 4.32
C GLY A 56 -4.77 0.08 3.26
N CYS A 57 -3.53 -0.28 3.59
CA CYS A 57 -2.58 -0.77 2.59
C CYS A 57 -2.98 -2.11 1.94
N GLY A 58 -3.91 -2.84 2.53
CA GLY A 58 -4.34 -4.12 1.99
C GLY A 58 -3.18 -5.07 1.81
N PRO A 59 -3.08 -5.75 0.65
CA PRO A 59 -1.99 -6.70 0.40
C PRO A 59 -0.65 -6.02 0.10
N GLY A 60 -0.58 -4.70 0.19
CA GLY A 60 0.70 -3.99 0.15
C GLY A 60 1.17 -3.54 -1.21
N ASN A 61 0.34 -3.62 -2.25
CA ASN A 61 0.77 -3.28 -3.60
C ASN A 61 1.19 -1.82 -3.73
N ILE A 62 0.41 -0.91 -3.16
CA ILE A 62 0.73 0.51 -3.22
C ILE A 62 1.96 0.80 -2.37
N SER A 63 2.04 0.22 -1.18
CA SER A 63 3.22 0.39 -0.32
C SER A 63 4.48 -0.06 -1.04
N GLU A 64 4.41 -1.17 -1.78
CA GLU A 64 5.53 -1.64 -2.56
C GLU A 64 5.92 -0.65 -3.65
N LYS A 65 4.93 -0.14 -4.38
CA LYS A 65 5.19 0.81 -5.45
C LYS A 65 5.77 2.12 -4.93
N LEU A 66 5.28 2.59 -3.79
CA LEU A 66 5.83 3.79 -3.14
C LEU A 66 7.28 3.57 -2.74
N SER A 67 7.56 2.44 -2.13
CA SER A 67 8.88 2.09 -1.67
C SER A 67 9.86 1.94 -2.84
N THR A 68 9.41 1.41 -3.96
CA THR A 68 10.21 1.23 -5.15
C THR A 68 10.47 2.55 -5.87
N LYS A 69 9.45 3.39 -5.97
CA LYS A 69 9.58 4.66 -6.68
C LYS A 69 10.42 5.66 -5.90
N TRP A 70 10.29 5.68 -4.59
CA TRP A 70 11.04 6.59 -3.72
C TRP A 70 11.82 5.78 -2.69
N PRO A 71 12.92 5.16 -3.11
CA PRO A 71 13.62 4.20 -2.23
C PRO A 71 14.28 4.83 -1.02
N ASN A 72 14.46 6.13 -1.02
CA ASN A 72 15.06 6.82 0.14
C ASN A 72 14.02 7.28 1.15
N ALA A 73 12.74 7.23 0.81
CA ALA A 73 11.70 7.61 1.74
C ALA A 73 11.35 6.44 2.65
N ASN A 74 10.76 6.76 3.79
CA ASN A 74 10.27 5.74 4.72
C ASN A 74 8.80 5.49 4.43
N VAL A 75 8.44 4.27 4.07
CA VAL A 75 7.07 3.92 3.74
C VAL A 75 6.52 3.00 4.83
N ILE A 76 5.35 3.33 5.35
CA ILE A 76 4.65 2.51 6.33
C ILE A 76 3.27 2.22 5.79
N GLY A 77 2.95 0.95 5.62
CA GLY A 77 1.61 0.51 5.26
C GLY A 77 0.85 0.11 6.51
N ILE A 78 -0.37 0.56 6.63
CA ILE A 78 -1.19 0.30 7.81
C ILE A 78 -2.54 -0.26 7.36
N ASP A 79 -2.98 -1.31 8.01
CA ASP A 79 -4.29 -1.88 7.73
C ASP A 79 -4.89 -2.46 8.99
N GLY A 80 -6.21 -2.36 9.10
CA GLY A 80 -6.92 -2.92 10.23
C GLY A 80 -7.13 -4.42 10.12
N SER A 81 -6.95 -4.99 8.95
CA SER A 81 -7.13 -6.42 8.74
C SER A 81 -5.84 -7.17 8.96
N LYS A 82 -5.83 -8.07 9.93
CA LYS A 82 -4.66 -8.92 10.19
C LYS A 82 -4.34 -9.80 9.01
N GLU A 83 -5.37 -10.30 8.30
CA GLU A 83 -5.16 -11.14 7.13
C GLU A 83 -4.52 -10.36 6.00
N MET A 84 -4.90 -9.12 5.80
CA MET A 84 -4.27 -8.28 4.77
C MET A 84 -2.81 -8.05 5.08
N ILE A 85 -2.47 -7.77 6.34
CA ILE A 85 -1.08 -7.58 6.73
C ILE A 85 -0.29 -8.88 6.56
N ARG A 86 -0.90 -10.02 6.87
CA ARG A 86 -0.25 -11.32 6.64
C ARG A 86 0.12 -11.50 5.16
N ILE A 87 -0.82 -11.19 4.28
CA ILE A 87 -0.58 -11.30 2.84
C ILE A 87 0.46 -10.28 2.38
N ALA A 88 0.38 -9.06 2.89
CA ALA A 88 1.35 -8.03 2.54
C ALA A 88 2.76 -8.42 2.95
N GLU A 89 2.92 -9.03 4.11
CA GLU A 89 4.24 -9.51 4.55
C GLU A 89 4.76 -10.63 3.66
N LEU A 90 3.87 -11.54 3.24
CA LEU A 90 4.27 -12.60 2.32
C LEU A 90 4.72 -12.03 0.98
N ASN A 91 3.98 -11.05 0.46
CA ASN A 91 4.33 -10.41 -0.79
C ASN A 91 5.66 -9.67 -0.68
N LYS A 92 5.91 -9.07 0.47
CA LYS A 92 7.14 -8.32 0.71
C LYS A 92 8.38 -9.21 0.68
N LYS A 93 8.26 -10.45 1.12
CA LYS A 93 9.41 -11.35 1.18
C LYS A 93 10.00 -11.66 -0.18
N ASN A 94 9.23 -11.50 -1.24
CA ASN A 94 9.66 -11.84 -2.58
C ASN A 94 9.99 -10.62 -3.42
N SER A 95 10.19 -9.47 -2.81
CA SER A 95 10.45 -8.23 -3.53
C SER A 95 11.49 -7.40 -2.79
N LEU A 96 11.92 -6.30 -3.43
CA LEU A 96 12.81 -5.34 -2.81
C LEU A 96 12.05 -4.30 -1.99
N ASN A 97 10.83 -4.60 -1.65
CA ASN A 97 9.95 -3.72 -0.91
C ASN A 97 10.52 -3.45 0.48
N ARG A 98 10.78 -2.21 0.79
CA ARG A 98 11.32 -1.77 2.08
C ARG A 98 10.27 -1.17 2.99
N SER A 99 9.02 -1.20 2.59
CA SER A 99 7.95 -0.65 3.42
C SER A 99 7.83 -1.44 4.72
N ARG A 100 7.40 -0.76 5.77
CA ARG A 100 7.07 -1.40 7.03
C ARG A 100 5.57 -1.54 7.09
N LEU A 101 5.11 -2.67 7.59
CA LEU A 101 3.69 -2.99 7.61
C LEU A 101 3.22 -3.10 9.05
N ARG A 102 2.08 -2.52 9.35
CA ARG A 102 1.55 -2.48 10.70
C ARG A 102 0.06 -2.75 10.72
N ASN A 103 -0.34 -3.56 11.66
CA ASN A 103 -1.77 -3.80 11.90
C ASN A 103 -2.27 -2.84 12.95
N LEU A 104 -3.45 -2.28 12.74
CA LEU A 104 -4.00 -1.29 13.64
C LEU A 104 -4.64 -1.90 14.89
N SER A 105 -4.95 -3.15 14.89
CA SER A 105 -5.67 -3.77 16.02
C SER A 105 -4.79 -4.00 17.24
#